data_47a5cdbb241f9895aa024cd82ce2b5b2
#
_entry.id   47a5cdbb241f9895aa024cd82ce2b5b2
#
_cell.length_a   1.000
_cell.length_b   1.000
_cell.length_c   1.000
_cell.angle_alpha   90.00
_cell.angle_beta   90.00
_cell.angle_gamma   90.00
#
_symmetry.space_group_name_H-M   'P 1'
#
loop_
_entity.id
_entity.type
_entity.pdbx_description
1 polymer ?
#
loop_
_entity_poly.entity_id
_entity_poly.type
_entity_poly.pdbx_seq_one_letter_code
_entity_poly.pdbx_strand_id
1 'polypeptide(L)'
;MKKEKIMQMIQAYDGLNLYMTTDTPESPRAVVIISHGMCEHSGRYAAATQKLFDRGFKVYRYDLRGHGKSEGERGFYSAPDEITEDLHRIVDIASEENPGLKRFLLGYSMGGFAVADF
;
A
#
# COMPACT_ATOMS: atom_id res chain seq x y z
N MET A 1 15.54 5.62 16.98
CA MET A 1 15.15 4.96 15.72
C MET A 1 15.20 5.97 14.58
N LYS A 2 15.71 5.57 13.44
CA LYS A 2 15.85 6.45 12.29
C LYS A 2 14.54 6.60 11.51
N LYS A 3 14.35 7.76 10.92
CA LYS A 3 13.38 7.94 9.84
C LYS A 3 13.88 7.22 8.60
N GLU A 4 12.97 6.58 7.87
CA GLU A 4 13.38 5.77 6.75
C GLU A 4 12.33 5.80 5.64
N LYS A 5 12.79 5.85 4.40
CA LYS A 5 11.93 5.75 3.23
C LYS A 5 12.48 4.65 2.32
N ILE A 6 11.67 3.65 2.06
CA ILE A 6 12.07 2.51 1.24
C ILE A 6 11.12 2.38 0.05
N MET A 7 11.70 2.15 -1.13
CA MET A 7 10.98 1.86 -2.35
C MET A 7 11.43 0.48 -2.82
N GLN A 8 10.49 -0.42 -3.07
CA GLN A 8 10.84 -1.78 -3.47
C GLN A 8 9.74 -2.46 -4.27
N MET A 9 10.13 -3.49 -5.01
CA MET A 9 9.18 -4.39 -5.64
C MET A 9 8.95 -5.56 -4.69
N ILE A 10 7.69 -5.92 -4.49
CA ILE A 10 7.34 -7.11 -3.70
C ILE A 10 6.49 -8.04 -4.56
N GLN A 11 6.47 -9.31 -4.22
CA GLN A 11 5.66 -10.26 -4.97
C GLN A 11 4.27 -10.40 -4.35
N ALA A 12 3.25 -10.26 -5.19
CA ALA A 12 1.88 -10.63 -4.84
C ALA A 12 1.79 -12.15 -4.68
N TYR A 13 0.68 -12.63 -4.15
CA TYR A 13 0.53 -14.07 -3.92
C TYR A 13 0.52 -14.90 -5.20
N ASP A 14 0.13 -14.30 -6.34
CA ASP A 14 0.17 -14.98 -7.63
C ASP A 14 1.51 -14.80 -8.37
N GLY A 15 2.49 -14.16 -7.74
CA GLY A 15 3.83 -13.97 -8.31
C GLY A 15 4.05 -12.67 -9.07
N LEU A 16 3.00 -11.89 -9.31
CA LEU A 16 3.13 -10.60 -9.99
C LEU A 16 3.84 -9.61 -9.07
N ASN A 17 4.75 -8.80 -9.62
CA ASN A 17 5.49 -7.84 -8.81
C ASN A 17 4.73 -6.52 -8.68
N LEU A 18 4.63 -6.05 -7.44
CA LEU A 18 3.99 -4.79 -7.10
C LEU A 18 5.02 -3.80 -6.56
N TYR A 19 4.89 -2.54 -6.97
CA TYR A 19 5.73 -1.48 -6.45
C TYR A 19 5.14 -0.97 -5.12
N MET A 20 5.97 -0.93 -4.09
CA MET A 20 5.55 -0.51 -2.75
C MET A 20 6.55 0.49 -2.17
N THR A 21 6.04 1.51 -1.49
CA THR A 21 6.87 2.43 -0.72
C THR A 21 6.47 2.39 0.74
N THR A 22 7.47 2.56 1.62
CA THR A 22 7.26 2.57 3.05
C THR A 22 7.96 3.80 3.63
N ASP A 23 7.21 4.64 4.32
CA ASP A 23 7.74 5.81 5.03
C ASP A 23 7.62 5.53 6.53
N THR A 24 8.77 5.37 7.20
CA THR A 24 8.82 5.00 8.61
C THR A 24 9.34 6.16 9.44
N PRO A 25 8.50 6.74 10.33
CA PRO A 25 8.97 7.78 11.24
C PRO A 25 9.69 7.17 12.42
N GLU A 26 10.31 8.03 13.21
CA GLU A 26 10.90 7.62 14.47
C GLU A 26 9.78 7.18 15.41
N SER A 27 9.91 6.01 16.01
CA SER A 27 8.90 5.46 16.95
C SER A 27 7.47 5.48 16.41
N PRO A 28 7.18 4.69 15.36
CA PRO A 28 5.84 4.68 14.76
C PRO A 28 4.74 4.34 15.78
N ARG A 29 3.65 5.11 15.77
CA ARG A 29 2.54 4.89 16.69
C ARG A 29 1.46 3.97 16.12
N ALA A 30 1.38 3.84 14.81
CA ALA A 30 0.46 2.96 14.11
C ALA A 30 0.85 2.90 12.64
N VAL A 31 0.21 2.03 11.89
CA VAL A 31 0.47 1.81 10.46
C VAL A 31 -0.75 2.21 9.64
N VAL A 32 -0.52 2.94 8.55
CA VAL A 32 -1.56 3.29 7.57
C VAL A 32 -1.15 2.69 6.23
N ILE A 33 -2.06 1.98 5.59
CA ILE A 33 -1.85 1.39 4.26
C ILE A 33 -2.80 2.09 3.29
N ILE A 34 -2.24 2.69 2.23
CA ILE A 34 -3.02 3.47 1.25
C ILE A 34 -3.14 2.69 -0.05
N SER A 35 -4.39 2.50 -0.50
CA SER A 35 -4.75 1.83 -1.74
C SER A 35 -5.40 2.85 -2.68
N HIS A 36 -4.71 3.18 -3.79
CA HIS A 36 -5.16 4.23 -4.71
C HIS A 36 -6.31 3.78 -5.62
N GLY A 37 -6.91 4.72 -6.35
CA GLY A 37 -7.99 4.46 -7.28
C GLY A 37 -7.52 4.10 -8.69
N MET A 38 -8.47 3.74 -9.54
CA MET A 38 -8.19 3.40 -10.93
C MET A 38 -7.59 4.60 -11.66
N CYS A 39 -6.63 4.33 -12.55
CA CYS A 39 -5.93 5.33 -13.34
C CYS A 39 -5.11 6.32 -12.50
N GLU A 40 -4.82 5.96 -11.25
CA GLU A 40 -3.92 6.69 -10.38
C GLU A 40 -2.64 5.91 -10.16
N HIS A 41 -1.88 6.31 -9.17
CA HIS A 41 -0.73 5.58 -8.67
C HIS A 41 -0.44 6.08 -7.24
N SER A 42 0.37 5.33 -6.50
CA SER A 42 0.64 5.63 -5.10
C SER A 42 1.30 7.00 -4.87
N GLY A 43 2.03 7.50 -5.86
CA GLY A 43 2.68 8.81 -5.78
C GLY A 43 1.71 9.97 -5.60
N ARG A 44 0.46 9.82 -6.05
CA ARG A 44 -0.57 10.83 -5.88
C ARG A 44 -0.86 11.13 -4.41
N TYR A 45 -0.53 10.21 -3.52
CA TYR A 45 -0.81 10.34 -2.09
C TYR A 45 0.42 10.80 -1.29
N ALA A 46 1.42 11.39 -1.97
CA ALA A 46 2.63 11.84 -1.30
C ALA A 46 2.35 12.90 -0.23
N ALA A 47 1.47 13.87 -0.51
CA ALA A 47 1.14 14.91 0.46
C ALA A 47 0.42 14.34 1.69
N ALA A 48 -0.53 13.44 1.48
CA ALA A 48 -1.23 12.77 2.58
C ALA A 48 -0.26 11.93 3.40
N THR A 49 0.65 11.23 2.71
CA THR A 49 1.69 10.44 3.37
C THR A 49 2.56 11.30 4.26
N GLN A 50 2.98 12.46 3.77
CA GLN A 50 3.84 13.35 4.56
C GLN A 50 3.11 13.83 5.83
N LYS A 51 1.84 14.17 5.72
CA LYS A 51 1.05 14.60 6.88
C LYS A 51 0.93 13.48 7.92
N LEU A 52 0.68 12.26 7.47
CA LEU A 52 0.60 11.11 8.36
C LEU A 52 1.95 10.82 9.00
N PHE A 53 3.01 10.84 8.20
CA PHE A 53 4.38 10.64 8.66
C PHE A 53 4.75 11.66 9.73
N ASP A 54 4.43 12.94 9.53
CA ASP A 54 4.73 14.01 10.47
C ASP A 54 4.00 13.80 11.80
N ARG A 55 2.92 13.04 11.80
CA ARG A 55 2.15 12.74 13.01
C ARG A 55 2.52 11.39 13.62
N GLY A 56 3.58 10.76 13.13
CA GLY A 56 4.11 9.55 13.71
C GLY A 56 3.54 8.27 13.16
N PHE A 57 2.87 8.30 12.02
CA PHE A 57 2.35 7.10 11.39
C PHE A 57 3.35 6.55 10.37
N LYS A 58 3.53 5.24 10.38
CA LYS A 58 4.26 4.54 9.34
C LYS A 58 3.30 4.29 8.18
N VAL A 59 3.68 4.69 6.97
CA VAL A 59 2.79 4.66 5.81
C VAL A 59 3.30 3.72 4.75
N TYR A 60 2.46 2.77 4.36
CA TYR A 60 2.69 1.89 3.22
C TYR A 60 1.83 2.37 2.07
N ARG A 61 2.45 2.52 0.91
CA ARG A 61 1.73 2.80 -0.34
C ARG A 61 2.18 1.78 -1.37
N TYR A 62 1.29 1.39 -2.25
CA TYR A 62 1.65 0.49 -3.34
C TYR A 62 0.85 0.87 -4.59
N ASP A 63 1.41 0.55 -5.75
CA ASP A 63 0.70 0.71 -7.00
C ASP A 63 -0.09 -0.55 -7.27
N LEU A 64 -1.41 -0.40 -7.54
CA LEU A 64 -2.26 -1.53 -7.90
C LEU A 64 -1.70 -2.24 -9.14
N ARG A 65 -1.98 -3.53 -9.27
CA ARG A 65 -1.56 -4.26 -10.48
C ARG A 65 -2.07 -3.52 -11.72
N GLY A 66 -1.25 -3.48 -12.75
CA GLY A 66 -1.59 -2.78 -13.98
C GLY A 66 -1.49 -1.27 -13.89
N HIS A 67 -1.00 -0.73 -12.78
CA HIS A 67 -0.89 0.73 -12.57
C HIS A 67 0.53 1.10 -12.18
N GLY A 68 0.88 2.35 -12.44
CA GLY A 68 2.15 2.92 -12.02
C GLY A 68 3.35 2.04 -12.37
N LYS A 69 4.15 1.71 -11.36
CA LYS A 69 5.36 0.89 -11.52
C LYS A 69 5.14 -0.58 -11.23
N SER A 70 3.91 -0.96 -10.87
CA SER A 70 3.57 -2.38 -10.68
C SER A 70 3.42 -3.07 -12.02
N GLU A 71 3.67 -4.38 -12.03
CA GLU A 71 3.47 -5.21 -13.21
C GLU A 71 1.99 -5.43 -13.50
N GLY A 72 1.70 -6.07 -14.62
CA GLY A 72 0.36 -6.38 -15.06
C GLY A 72 -0.02 -5.59 -16.31
N GLU A 73 -1.08 -6.03 -16.97
CA GLU A 73 -1.60 -5.32 -18.13
C GLU A 73 -2.16 -3.97 -17.70
N ARG A 74 -1.79 -2.92 -18.43
CA ARG A 74 -2.12 -1.55 -18.02
C ARG A 74 -3.62 -1.35 -17.84
N GLY A 75 -4.00 -0.95 -16.61
CA GLY A 75 -5.38 -0.66 -16.26
C GLY A 75 -6.29 -1.87 -16.20
N PHE A 76 -5.73 -3.08 -16.08
CA PHE A 76 -6.47 -4.32 -16.18
C PHE A 76 -6.25 -5.24 -14.98
N TYR A 77 -7.30 -5.96 -14.61
CA TYR A 77 -7.22 -7.10 -13.70
C TYR A 77 -8.26 -8.14 -14.16
N SER A 78 -7.94 -9.43 -13.96
CA SER A 78 -8.79 -10.52 -14.47
C SER A 78 -10.05 -10.71 -13.66
N ALA A 79 -9.98 -10.45 -12.34
CA ALA A 79 -11.10 -10.65 -11.44
C ALA A 79 -10.97 -9.70 -10.25
N PRO A 80 -12.09 -9.26 -9.65
CA PRO A 80 -12.04 -8.37 -8.48
C PRO A 80 -11.20 -8.93 -7.33
N ASP A 81 -11.16 -10.24 -7.16
CA ASP A 81 -10.40 -10.89 -6.10
C ASP A 81 -8.90 -10.58 -6.18
N GLU A 82 -8.38 -10.36 -7.39
CA GLU A 82 -6.96 -10.05 -7.55
C GLU A 82 -6.57 -8.76 -6.83
N ILE A 83 -7.43 -7.75 -6.91
CA ILE A 83 -7.18 -6.46 -6.25
C ILE A 83 -7.20 -6.63 -4.73
N THR A 84 -8.18 -7.38 -4.22
CA THR A 84 -8.29 -7.63 -2.78
C THR A 84 -7.13 -8.48 -2.27
N GLU A 85 -6.73 -9.51 -3.02
CA GLU A 85 -5.60 -10.36 -2.63
C GLU A 85 -4.28 -9.60 -2.64
N ASP A 86 -4.11 -8.64 -3.56
CA ASP A 86 -2.92 -7.79 -3.55
C ASP A 86 -2.88 -6.94 -2.28
N LEU A 87 -4.03 -6.40 -1.86
CA LEU A 87 -4.11 -5.65 -0.60
C LEU A 87 -3.78 -6.57 0.59
N HIS A 88 -4.29 -7.81 0.58
CA HIS A 88 -3.95 -8.79 1.63
C HIS A 88 -2.44 -8.99 1.71
N ARG A 89 -1.77 -9.08 0.58
CA ARG A 89 -0.31 -9.25 0.56
C ARG A 89 0.39 -8.07 1.24
N ILE A 90 -0.02 -6.85 0.91
CA ILE A 90 0.57 -5.64 1.52
C ILE A 90 0.30 -5.62 3.03
N VAL A 91 -0.92 -5.95 3.45
CA VAL A 91 -1.29 -5.99 4.87
C VAL A 91 -0.45 -7.04 5.61
N ASP A 92 -0.23 -8.21 4.99
CA ASP A 92 0.57 -9.27 5.61
C ASP A 92 2.02 -8.82 5.81
N ILE A 93 2.59 -8.14 4.82
CA ILE A 93 3.95 -7.58 4.94
C ILE A 93 3.99 -6.56 6.09
N ALA A 94 3.03 -5.63 6.10
CA ALA A 94 2.98 -4.60 7.14
C ALA A 94 2.81 -5.21 8.53
N SER A 95 2.01 -6.26 8.64
CA SER A 95 1.77 -6.94 9.91
C SER A 95 3.02 -7.64 10.43
N GLU A 96 3.75 -8.31 9.54
CA GLU A 96 4.98 -9.00 9.92
C GLU A 96 6.06 -8.01 10.34
N GLU A 97 6.15 -6.87 9.68
CA GLU A 97 7.17 -5.86 9.98
C GLU A 97 6.86 -5.04 11.22
N ASN A 98 5.60 -5.00 11.65
CA ASN A 98 5.16 -4.13 12.75
C ASN A 98 4.26 -4.87 13.74
N PRO A 99 4.79 -5.89 14.42
CA PRO A 99 3.99 -6.63 15.39
C PRO A 99 3.50 -5.71 16.51
N GLY A 100 2.22 -5.85 16.86
CA GLY A 100 1.64 -5.08 17.96
C GLY A 100 1.13 -3.70 17.60
N LEU A 101 1.43 -3.16 16.42
CA LEU A 101 0.91 -1.87 16.00
C LEU A 101 -0.45 -2.00 15.33
N LYS A 102 -1.35 -1.06 15.59
CA LYS A 102 -2.63 -1.00 14.90
C LYS A 102 -2.41 -0.64 13.42
N ARG A 103 -3.25 -1.18 12.57
CA ARG A 103 -3.21 -0.95 11.13
C ARG A 103 -4.52 -0.35 10.68
N PHE A 104 -4.41 0.69 9.84
CA PHE A 104 -5.56 1.36 9.24
C PHE A 104 -5.44 1.27 7.74
N LEU A 105 -6.55 1.00 7.07
CA LEU A 105 -6.61 0.92 5.61
C LEU A 105 -7.33 2.14 5.07
N LEU A 106 -6.72 2.80 4.09
CA LEU A 106 -7.29 3.96 3.42
C LEU A 106 -7.36 3.67 1.93
N GLY A 107 -8.57 3.68 1.37
CA GLY A 107 -8.75 3.38 -0.04
C GLY A 107 -9.62 4.41 -0.73
N TYR A 108 -9.37 4.63 -2.02
CA TYR A 108 -10.14 5.53 -2.85
C TYR A 108 -10.57 4.84 -4.14
N SER A 109 -11.85 4.94 -4.51
CA SER A 109 -12.40 4.34 -5.74
C SER A 109 -12.13 2.82 -5.77
N MET A 110 -11.37 2.32 -6.74
CA MET A 110 -11.03 0.89 -6.81
C MET A 110 -10.24 0.43 -5.58
N GLY A 111 -9.34 1.28 -5.07
CA GLY A 111 -8.67 1.00 -3.80
C GLY A 111 -9.65 0.94 -2.65
N GLY A 112 -10.69 1.79 -2.67
CA GLY A 112 -11.75 1.76 -1.69
C GLY A 112 -12.55 0.47 -1.74
N PHE A 113 -12.80 -0.06 -2.94
CA PHE A 113 -13.43 -1.36 -3.10
C PHE A 113 -12.59 -2.46 -2.44
N ALA A 114 -11.29 -2.47 -2.70
CA ALA A 114 -10.40 -3.46 -2.12
C ALA A 114 -10.42 -3.41 -0.59
N VAL A 115 -10.41 -2.20 -0.01
CA VAL A 115 -10.48 -1.99 1.44
C VAL A 115 -11.81 -2.50 2.00
N ALA A 116 -12.91 -2.17 1.32
CA ALA A 116 -14.25 -2.61 1.76
C ALA A 116 -14.43 -4.12 1.67
N ASP A 117 -13.83 -4.74 0.65
CA ASP A 117 -13.92 -6.19 0.43
C ASP A 117 -12.95 -6.97 1.32
N PHE A 118 -12.00 -6.26 1.87
CA PHE A 118 -10.99 -6.87 2.75
C PHE A 118 -11.64 -7.42 4.02
#